data_31620ce7acabc468ca9029b4285e1e3b
#
_entry.id   31620ce7acabc468ca9029b4285e1e3b
#
_cell.length_a   1.000
_cell.length_b   1.000
_cell.length_c   1.000
_cell.angle_alpha   90.00
_cell.angle_beta   90.00
_cell.angle_gamma   90.00
#
_symmetry.space_group_name_H-M   'P 1'
#
loop_
_entity.id
_entity.type
_entity.pdbx_description
1 polymer ?
#
loop_
_entity_poly.entity_id
_entity_poly.type
_entity_poly.pdbx_seq_one_letter_code
_entity_poly.pdbx_strand_id
1 'polypeptide(L)'
;MRFTNNRLLLLTKVKSSKTRTVVNRAANAFRLAAFSLTHSRSALGAFYRRLRSRLGAPKAITATAHKLARLFYQIWTTAGEYSDPGMDYYEQKYQELILKNLRQKAQAFGLELIPISHSTECVS
;
A
#
# COMPACT_ATOMS: atom_id res chain seq x y z
N MET A 1 10.01 41.30 -6.30
CA MET A 1 10.01 40.57 -5.04
C MET A 1 8.95 39.49 -5.07
N ARG A 2 9.38 38.31 -5.18
CA ARG A 2 8.46 37.17 -5.14
C ARG A 2 8.36 36.69 -3.70
N PHE A 3 7.34 37.14 -2.99
CA PHE A 3 6.99 36.54 -1.73
C PHE A 3 6.29 35.23 -2.00
N THR A 4 7.01 34.17 -1.71
CA THR A 4 6.53 32.82 -1.81
C THR A 4 5.30 32.62 -0.93
N ASN A 5 4.25 32.07 -1.52
CA ASN A 5 2.99 31.71 -0.88
C ASN A 5 3.12 30.69 0.26
N ASN A 6 4.31 30.47 0.78
CA ASN A 6 4.55 29.52 1.86
C ASN A 6 3.88 29.89 3.19
N ARG A 7 3.52 31.15 3.37
CA ARG A 7 2.80 31.58 4.58
C ARG A 7 1.32 31.17 4.57
N LEU A 8 0.70 31.08 3.40
CA LEU A 8 -0.70 30.67 3.27
C LEU A 8 -0.90 29.16 3.57
N LEU A 9 0.09 28.33 3.27
CA LEU A 9 0.05 26.89 3.56
C LEU A 9 0.17 26.56 5.06
N LEU A 10 0.84 27.41 5.83
CA LEU A 10 0.98 27.26 7.28
C LEU A 10 -0.28 27.66 8.06
N LEU A 11 -1.16 28.47 7.46
CA LEU A 11 -2.40 28.93 8.09
C LEU A 11 -3.61 28.02 7.81
N THR A 12 -3.51 27.10 6.85
CA THR A 12 -4.56 26.12 6.56
C THR A 12 -4.42 24.91 7.46
N LYS A 13 -4.79 25.06 8.72
CA LYS A 13 -4.91 23.91 9.62
C LYS A 13 -6.06 23.02 9.14
N VAL A 14 -5.76 21.76 8.82
CA VAL A 14 -6.79 20.78 8.49
C VAL A 14 -7.71 20.63 9.71
N LYS A 15 -8.93 21.13 9.58
CA LYS A 15 -9.92 21.09 10.67
C LYS A 15 -10.47 19.67 10.93
N SER A 16 -10.54 18.85 9.92
CA SER A 16 -11.04 17.46 10.02
C SER A 16 -10.54 16.63 8.86
N SER A 17 -10.12 15.42 9.14
CA SER A 17 -9.81 14.38 8.14
C SER A 17 -10.99 13.42 7.91
N LYS A 18 -12.16 13.71 8.49
CA LYS A 18 -13.35 12.88 8.33
C LYS A 18 -13.88 12.99 6.91
N THR A 19 -13.97 11.86 6.23
CA THR A 19 -14.60 11.77 4.91
C THR A 19 -16.10 11.98 5.00
N ARG A 20 -16.68 12.61 3.99
CA ARG A 20 -18.14 12.78 3.92
C ARG A 20 -18.82 11.42 3.82
N THR A 21 -19.92 11.27 4.54
CA THR A 21 -20.79 10.10 4.41
C THR A 21 -21.62 10.26 3.14
N VAL A 22 -21.20 9.60 2.06
CA VAL A 22 -21.92 9.61 0.79
C VAL A 22 -22.41 8.19 0.50
N VAL A 23 -23.69 8.07 0.20
CA VAL A 23 -24.27 6.82 -0.28
C VAL A 23 -23.93 6.68 -1.76
N ASN A 24 -22.94 5.84 -2.06
CA ASN A 24 -22.52 5.55 -3.43
C ASN A 24 -22.52 4.03 -3.65
N ARG A 25 -23.35 3.56 -4.58
CA ARG A 25 -23.46 2.13 -4.93
C ARG A 25 -22.14 1.53 -5.41
N ALA A 26 -21.41 2.26 -6.25
CA ALA A 26 -20.11 1.82 -6.74
C ALA A 26 -19.08 1.69 -5.60
N ALA A 27 -19.03 2.67 -4.70
CA ALA A 27 -18.15 2.62 -3.53
C ALA A 27 -18.46 1.41 -2.63
N ASN A 28 -19.73 1.09 -2.44
CA ASN A 28 -20.13 -0.09 -1.67
C ASN A 28 -19.73 -1.39 -2.37
N ALA A 29 -19.91 -1.48 -3.68
CA ALA A 29 -19.48 -2.63 -4.47
C ALA A 29 -17.97 -2.86 -4.36
N PHE A 30 -17.15 -1.80 -4.46
CA PHE A 30 -15.70 -1.90 -4.30
C PHE A 30 -15.29 -2.26 -2.86
N ARG A 31 -16.02 -1.83 -1.84
CA ARG A 31 -15.77 -2.24 -0.45
C ARG A 31 -16.07 -3.72 -0.23
N LEU A 32 -17.17 -4.23 -0.78
CA LEU A 32 -17.48 -5.65 -0.74
C LEU A 32 -16.45 -6.50 -1.49
N ALA A 33 -16.04 -6.05 -2.67
CA ALA A 33 -14.96 -6.68 -3.42
C ALA A 33 -13.63 -6.68 -2.64
N ALA A 34 -13.29 -5.58 -1.98
CA ALA A 34 -12.10 -5.51 -1.14
C ALA A 34 -12.17 -6.48 0.04
N PHE A 35 -13.31 -6.62 0.67
CA PHE A 35 -13.50 -7.55 1.78
C PHE A 35 -13.36 -9.03 1.31
N SER A 36 -13.84 -9.37 0.13
CA SER A 36 -13.71 -10.72 -0.43
C SER A 36 -12.26 -11.15 -0.69
N LEU A 37 -11.34 -10.19 -0.81
CA LEU A 37 -9.90 -10.44 -1.00
C LEU A 37 -9.21 -11.04 0.24
N THR A 38 -9.90 -11.16 1.36
CA THR A 38 -9.33 -11.67 2.63
C THR A 38 -8.64 -13.03 2.43
N HIS A 39 -9.22 -13.91 1.66
CA HIS A 39 -8.72 -15.28 1.41
C HIS A 39 -8.11 -15.46 0.00
N SER A 40 -8.03 -14.40 -0.78
CA SER A 40 -7.48 -14.45 -2.13
C SER A 40 -5.97 -14.58 -2.13
N ARG A 41 -5.43 -15.45 -3.00
CA ARG A 41 -3.99 -15.59 -3.25
C ARG A 41 -3.45 -14.61 -4.30
N SER A 42 -4.24 -13.63 -4.68
CA SER A 42 -3.83 -12.59 -5.61
C SER A 42 -2.89 -11.57 -4.97
N ALA A 43 -2.20 -10.78 -5.80
CA ALA A 43 -1.40 -9.65 -5.34
C ALA A 43 -2.24 -8.63 -4.56
N LEU A 44 -3.48 -8.40 -4.98
CA LEU A 44 -4.43 -7.53 -4.27
C LEU A 44 -4.84 -8.10 -2.91
N GLY A 45 -4.99 -9.42 -2.82
CA GLY A 45 -5.24 -10.11 -1.54
C GLY A 45 -4.08 -9.94 -0.56
N ALA A 46 -2.84 -10.10 -1.02
CA ALA A 46 -1.64 -9.87 -0.22
C ALA A 46 -1.56 -8.41 0.25
N PHE A 47 -1.83 -7.46 -0.64
CA PHE A 47 -1.91 -6.04 -0.31
C PHE A 47 -2.95 -5.75 0.78
N TYR A 48 -4.16 -6.30 0.65
CA TYR A 48 -5.22 -6.13 1.64
C TYR A 48 -4.83 -6.69 3.01
N ARG A 49 -4.32 -7.93 3.08
CA ARG A 49 -3.89 -8.55 4.35
C ARG A 49 -2.80 -7.74 5.04
N ARG A 50 -1.84 -7.21 4.30
CA ARG A 50 -0.81 -6.33 4.85
C ARG A 50 -1.35 -5.03 5.41
N LEU A 51 -2.26 -4.40 4.70
CA LEU A 51 -2.91 -3.19 5.21
C LEU A 51 -3.76 -3.49 6.44
N ARG A 52 -4.46 -4.62 6.44
CA ARG A 52 -5.30 -5.04 7.58
C ARG A 52 -4.47 -5.25 8.84
N SER A 53 -3.32 -5.91 8.74
CA SER A 53 -2.44 -6.13 9.90
C SER A 53 -1.87 -4.83 10.48
N ARG A 54 -1.66 -3.83 9.66
CA ARG A 54 -1.06 -2.55 10.07
C ARG A 54 -2.08 -1.48 10.48
N LEU A 55 -3.18 -1.35 9.76
CA LEU A 55 -4.15 -0.25 9.91
C LEU A 55 -5.50 -0.69 10.49
N GLY A 56 -5.75 -1.98 10.58
CA GLY A 56 -7.05 -2.54 10.92
C GLY A 56 -7.98 -2.71 9.72
N ALA A 57 -9.05 -3.49 9.90
CA ALA A 57 -9.96 -3.89 8.83
C ALA A 57 -10.67 -2.72 8.12
N PRO A 58 -11.29 -1.75 8.83
CA PRO A 58 -12.05 -0.68 8.16
C PRO A 58 -11.19 0.18 7.22
N LYS A 59 -10.01 0.55 7.67
CA LYS A 59 -9.07 1.37 6.88
C LYS A 59 -8.50 0.57 5.71
N ALA A 60 -8.19 -0.70 5.93
CA ALA A 60 -7.69 -1.59 4.88
C ALA A 60 -8.73 -1.81 3.78
N ILE A 61 -10.01 -2.02 4.13
CA ILE A 61 -11.11 -2.13 3.17
C ILE A 61 -11.21 -0.88 2.32
N THR A 62 -11.21 0.29 2.93
CA THR A 62 -11.32 1.57 2.21
C THR A 62 -10.14 1.80 1.27
N ALA A 63 -8.92 1.57 1.72
CA ALA A 63 -7.72 1.73 0.90
C ALA A 63 -7.68 0.74 -0.27
N THR A 64 -8.06 -0.51 -0.04
CA THR A 64 -8.12 -1.55 -1.08
C THR A 64 -9.25 -1.27 -2.07
N ALA A 65 -10.41 -0.83 -1.61
CA ALA A 65 -11.51 -0.41 -2.46
C ALA A 65 -11.12 0.75 -3.39
N HIS A 66 -10.37 1.72 -2.88
CA HIS A 66 -9.85 2.81 -3.70
C HIS A 66 -8.86 2.30 -4.76
N LYS A 67 -7.98 1.38 -4.41
CA LYS A 67 -7.06 0.76 -5.37
C LYS A 67 -7.79 -0.03 -6.45
N LEU A 68 -8.82 -0.80 -6.08
CA LEU A 68 -9.68 -1.52 -7.02
C LEU A 68 -10.40 -0.57 -7.99
N ALA A 69 -10.95 0.52 -7.48
CA ALA A 69 -11.61 1.53 -8.31
C ALA A 69 -10.66 2.16 -9.33
N ARG A 70 -9.42 2.44 -8.95
CA ARG A 70 -8.40 2.96 -9.85
C ARG A 70 -8.01 1.95 -10.93
N LEU A 71 -7.85 0.68 -10.58
CA LEU A 71 -7.55 -0.38 -11.54
C LEU A 71 -8.73 -0.58 -12.51
N PHE A 72 -9.95 -0.58 -12.01
CA PHE A 72 -11.16 -0.66 -12.84
C PHE A 72 -11.21 0.49 -13.85
N TYR A 73 -11.00 1.73 -13.39
CA TYR A 73 -10.97 2.89 -14.26
C TYR A 73 -9.88 2.81 -15.33
N GLN A 74 -8.69 2.36 -14.94
CA GLN A 74 -7.57 2.19 -15.86
C GLN A 74 -7.89 1.15 -16.94
N ILE A 75 -8.40 -0.01 -16.57
CA ILE A 75 -8.81 -1.06 -17.52
C ILE A 75 -9.89 -0.55 -18.47
N TRP A 76 -10.88 0.15 -17.92
CA TRP A 76 -11.99 0.70 -18.69
C TRP A 76 -11.53 1.74 -19.73
N THR A 77 -10.63 2.64 -19.36
CA THR A 77 -10.18 3.73 -20.23
C THR A 77 -9.12 3.33 -21.24
N THR A 78 -8.26 2.35 -20.89
CA THR A 78 -7.17 1.92 -21.78
C THR A 78 -7.52 0.68 -22.60
N ALA A 79 -8.71 0.09 -22.39
CA ALA A 79 -9.10 -1.21 -22.96
C ALA A 79 -8.04 -2.30 -22.72
N GLY A 80 -7.30 -2.16 -21.63
CA GLY A 80 -6.22 -3.08 -21.25
C GLY A 80 -6.75 -4.30 -20.51
N GLU A 81 -5.98 -5.36 -20.55
CA GLU A 81 -6.22 -6.55 -19.73
C GLU A 81 -5.49 -6.43 -18.39
N TYR A 82 -6.15 -6.89 -17.33
CA TYR A 82 -5.49 -7.03 -16.04
C TYR A 82 -4.89 -8.42 -15.91
N SER A 83 -3.59 -8.48 -15.74
CA SER A 83 -2.88 -9.68 -15.35
C SER A 83 -2.46 -9.57 -13.89
N ASP A 84 -2.86 -10.53 -13.08
CA ASP A 84 -2.45 -10.56 -11.67
C ASP A 84 -1.06 -11.19 -11.55
N PRO A 85 -0.05 -10.47 -11.03
CA PRO A 85 1.30 -11.02 -10.87
C PRO A 85 1.40 -12.07 -9.75
N GLY A 86 0.35 -12.26 -8.97
CA GLY A 86 0.31 -13.20 -7.86
C GLY A 86 0.87 -12.65 -6.54
N MET A 87 0.58 -13.40 -5.48
CA MET A 87 0.96 -13.05 -4.12
C MET A 87 2.49 -13.03 -3.93
N ASP A 88 3.18 -14.00 -4.48
CA ASP A 88 4.64 -14.16 -4.30
C ASP A 88 5.41 -12.98 -4.89
N TYR A 89 5.01 -12.54 -6.08
CA TYR A 89 5.58 -11.33 -6.71
C TYR A 89 5.37 -10.08 -5.85
N TYR A 90 4.17 -9.93 -5.29
CA TYR A 90 3.88 -8.81 -4.42
C TYR A 90 4.75 -8.84 -3.15
N GLU A 91 4.93 -10.02 -2.54
CA GLU A 91 5.74 -10.16 -1.33
C GLU A 91 7.22 -9.89 -1.60
N GLN A 92 7.77 -10.37 -2.70
CA GLN A 92 9.13 -10.07 -3.12
C GLN A 92 9.36 -8.55 -3.29
N LYS A 93 8.46 -7.89 -4.02
CA LYS A 93 8.50 -6.43 -4.19
C LYS A 93 8.45 -5.68 -2.86
N TYR A 94 7.64 -6.17 -1.94
CA TYR A 94 7.54 -5.55 -0.62
C TYR A 94 8.82 -5.77 0.21
N GLN A 95 9.42 -6.94 0.16
CA GLN A 95 10.70 -7.21 0.83
C GLN A 95 11.82 -6.33 0.27
N GLU A 96 11.91 -6.19 -1.05
CA GLU A 96 12.85 -5.27 -1.69
C GLU A 96 12.70 -3.84 -1.18
N LEU A 97 11.46 -3.37 -1.06
CA LEU A 97 11.16 -2.04 -0.54
C LEU A 97 11.60 -1.87 0.92
N ILE A 98 11.35 -2.88 1.76
CA ILE A 98 11.79 -2.87 3.17
C ILE A 98 13.31 -2.82 3.23
N LEU A 99 14.01 -3.66 2.49
CA LEU A 99 15.49 -3.69 2.46
C LEU A 99 16.06 -2.35 2.00
N LYS A 100 15.48 -1.75 0.97
CA LYS A 100 15.88 -0.42 0.51
C LYS A 100 15.72 0.65 1.61
N ASN A 101 14.58 0.65 2.29
CA ASN A 101 14.31 1.59 3.38
C ASN A 101 15.25 1.38 4.57
N LEU A 102 15.55 0.12 4.91
CA LEU A 102 16.50 -0.22 5.97
C LEU A 102 17.92 0.25 5.63
N ARG A 103 18.36 0.05 4.39
CA ARG A 103 19.69 0.54 3.93
C ARG A 103 19.77 2.05 4.04
N GLN A 104 18.75 2.78 3.60
CA GLN A 104 18.72 4.24 3.69
C GLN A 104 18.79 4.71 5.15
N LYS A 105 18.04 4.07 6.05
CA LYS A 105 18.08 4.39 7.49
C LYS A 105 19.43 4.05 8.11
N ALA A 106 20.00 2.89 7.77
CA ALA A 106 21.32 2.51 8.28
C ALA A 106 22.40 3.51 7.84
N GLN A 107 22.40 3.92 6.58
CA GLN A 107 23.32 4.93 6.06
C GLN A 107 23.18 6.29 6.76
N ALA A 108 21.94 6.69 7.10
CA ALA A 108 21.69 7.93 7.83
C ALA A 108 22.34 7.92 9.24
N PHE A 109 22.52 6.74 9.83
CA PHE A 109 23.19 6.54 11.12
C PHE A 109 24.66 6.11 10.99
N GLY A 110 25.23 6.10 9.77
CA GLY A 110 26.59 5.66 9.53
C GLY A 110 26.81 4.16 9.67
N LEU A 111 25.73 3.37 9.53
CA LEU A 111 25.77 1.91 9.64
C LEU A 111 25.62 1.26 8.26
N GLU A 112 26.22 0.10 8.10
CA GLU A 112 26.07 -0.72 6.89
C GLU A 112 25.33 -2.02 7.21
N LEU A 113 24.42 -2.43 6.32
CA LEU A 113 23.72 -3.70 6.45
C LEU A 113 24.49 -4.78 5.70
N ILE A 114 24.92 -5.79 6.46
CA ILE A 114 25.62 -6.96 5.92
C ILE A 114 24.66 -8.16 5.99
N PRO A 115 24.49 -8.93 4.90
CA PRO A 115 23.67 -10.12 4.95
C PRO A 115 24.32 -11.18 5.84
N ILE A 116 23.53 -11.77 6.73
CA ILE A 116 23.98 -12.89 7.56
C ILE A 116 24.04 -14.11 6.64
N SER A 117 25.24 -14.60 6.35
CA SER A 117 25.40 -15.91 5.76
C SER A 117 25.00 -16.95 6.80
N HIS A 118 23.85 -17.57 6.65
CA HIS A 118 23.56 -18.81 7.35
C HIS A 118 24.52 -19.87 6.80
N SER A 119 25.69 -20.00 7.43
CA SER A 119 26.39 -21.24 7.32
C SER A 119 25.50 -22.27 8.01
N THR A 120 24.83 -23.09 7.25
CA THR A 120 24.27 -24.35 7.72
C THR A 120 25.45 -25.25 8.12
N GLU A 121 26.05 -24.96 9.26
CA GLU A 121 26.77 -26.00 9.96
C GLU A 121 25.69 -26.93 10.50
N CYS A 122 25.41 -27.99 9.72
CA CYS A 122 24.83 -29.18 10.27
C CYS A 122 25.82 -29.70 11.32
N VAL A 123 25.63 -29.28 12.56
CA VAL A 123 26.22 -29.97 13.69
C VAL A 123 25.40 -31.23 13.85
N SER A 124 25.89 -32.32 13.33
CA SER A 124 25.41 -33.65 13.63
C SER A 124 25.76 -34.01 15.09
#